data_fe12416b6a7bfba23d46a329551871f9
#
_entry.id   fe12416b6a7bfba23d46a329551871f9
#
_cell.length_a   1.000
_cell.length_b   1.000
_cell.length_c   1.000
_cell.angle_alpha   90.00
_cell.angle_beta   90.00
_cell.angle_gamma   90.00
#
_symmetry.space_group_name_H-M   'P 1'
#
loop_
_entity.id
_entity.type
_entity.pdbx_description
1 polymer ?
#
loop_
_entity_poly.entity_id
_entity_poly.type
_entity_poly.pdbx_seq_one_letter_code
_entity_poly.pdbx_strand_id
1 'polypeptide(L)'
;MTFTLPSLPYAYEALGPYMSKETLEYHHDKHHQAYVTNGNNAIKGTEFEGKSLEEIVKGSFGKNAAVFNNAGQHYNHLHFWQWLKPNGGGTKLPGRLEKKIEEDLGGFEKFKTDFIAAGVGQFGSGWAWVSVKNGKLEISKTPNGENPLVSGATPILGVDVWEHSYYIDYRNRRPDYLKAFVENLINWDYVDELYGKAV
;
A
#
# COMPACT_ATOMS: atom_id res chain seq x y z
N MET A 1 -15.70 12.12 -9.58
CA MET A 1 -14.29 12.48 -9.28
C MET A 1 -13.42 11.95 -10.40
N THR A 2 -12.37 12.66 -10.80
CA THR A 2 -11.41 12.18 -11.80
C THR A 2 -10.14 11.76 -11.05
N PHE A 3 -9.60 10.61 -11.37
CA PHE A 3 -8.31 10.16 -10.81
C PHE A 3 -7.18 11.03 -11.35
N THR A 4 -6.24 11.36 -10.51
CA THR A 4 -5.05 12.14 -10.86
C THR A 4 -3.81 11.50 -10.26
N LEU A 5 -2.71 11.46 -11.01
CA LEU A 5 -1.44 11.00 -10.48
C LEU A 5 -0.88 12.07 -9.54
N PRO A 6 -0.68 11.78 -8.23
CA PRO A 6 -0.04 12.74 -7.33
C PRO A 6 1.45 12.83 -7.62
N SER A 7 2.08 13.95 -7.29
CA SER A 7 3.54 14.01 -7.23
C SER A 7 4.06 13.15 -6.08
N LEU A 8 5.25 12.57 -6.25
CA LEU A 8 5.95 11.90 -5.15
C LEU A 8 6.28 12.92 -4.05
N PRO A 9 6.17 12.55 -2.75
CA PRO A 9 6.52 13.45 -1.63
C PRO A 9 8.04 13.58 -1.40
N TYR A 10 8.86 12.95 -2.22
CA TYR A 10 10.32 12.95 -2.18
C TYR A 10 10.90 12.89 -3.60
N ALA A 11 12.20 13.22 -3.74
CA ALA A 11 12.91 13.06 -5.01
C ALA A 11 13.06 11.58 -5.39
N TYR A 12 13.11 11.29 -6.68
CA TYR A 12 13.21 9.90 -7.18
C TYR A 12 14.43 9.13 -6.64
N GLU A 13 15.51 9.83 -6.32
CA GLU A 13 16.74 9.24 -5.78
C GLU A 13 16.70 9.05 -4.25
N ALA A 14 15.73 9.63 -3.57
CA ALA A 14 15.76 9.80 -2.11
C ALA A 14 15.57 8.49 -1.32
N LEU A 15 15.02 7.44 -1.93
CA LEU A 15 14.82 6.14 -1.29
C LEU A 15 16.02 5.19 -1.48
N GLY A 16 17.06 5.60 -2.18
CA GLY A 16 18.28 4.80 -2.31
C GLY A 16 18.98 4.58 -0.96
N PRO A 17 19.67 3.46 -0.78
CA PRO A 17 19.91 2.38 -1.74
C PRO A 17 18.82 1.29 -1.77
N TYR A 18 17.69 1.48 -1.09
CA TYR A 18 16.66 0.45 -0.87
C TYR A 18 15.60 0.39 -1.98
N MET A 19 15.39 1.49 -2.69
CA MET A 19 14.52 1.56 -3.87
C MET A 19 15.14 2.57 -4.83
N SER A 20 15.46 2.12 -6.03
CA SER A 20 16.16 2.93 -7.02
C SER A 20 15.24 3.95 -7.69
N LYS A 21 15.85 4.99 -8.26
CA LYS A 21 15.18 5.93 -9.15
C LYS A 21 14.47 5.22 -10.29
N GLU A 22 15.14 4.26 -10.94
CA GLU A 22 14.58 3.50 -12.06
C GLU A 22 13.29 2.78 -11.64
N THR A 23 13.29 2.12 -10.48
CA THR A 23 12.08 1.50 -9.93
C THR A 23 10.95 2.51 -9.77
N LEU A 24 11.23 3.69 -9.20
CA LEU A 24 10.21 4.73 -9.02
C LEU A 24 9.71 5.31 -10.34
N GLU A 25 10.57 5.55 -11.32
CA GLU A 25 10.18 6.04 -12.67
C GLU A 25 9.23 5.06 -13.38
N TYR A 26 9.48 3.76 -13.26
CA TYR A 26 8.54 2.77 -13.80
C TYR A 26 7.29 2.61 -12.96
N HIS A 27 7.44 2.51 -11.65
CA HIS A 27 6.33 2.20 -10.75
C HIS A 27 5.33 3.36 -10.64
N HIS A 28 5.83 4.61 -10.47
CA HIS A 28 4.99 5.80 -10.39
C HIS A 28 4.56 6.29 -11.77
N ASP A 29 5.51 6.59 -12.68
CA ASP A 29 5.21 7.30 -13.93
C ASP A 29 4.59 6.40 -15.01
N LYS A 30 4.72 5.08 -14.90
CA LYS A 30 4.15 4.13 -15.85
C LYS A 30 3.02 3.33 -15.24
N HIS A 31 3.26 2.54 -14.19
CA HIS A 31 2.22 1.67 -13.62
C HIS A 31 1.10 2.48 -12.95
N HIS A 32 1.41 3.38 -12.02
CA HIS A 32 0.37 4.18 -11.37
C HIS A 32 -0.34 5.10 -12.36
N GLN A 33 0.39 5.75 -13.29
CA GLN A 33 -0.21 6.55 -14.35
C GLN A 33 -1.18 5.74 -15.23
N ALA A 34 -0.85 4.48 -15.53
CA ALA A 34 -1.74 3.62 -16.30
C ALA A 34 -3.04 3.32 -15.53
N TYR A 35 -2.98 3.06 -14.22
CA TYR A 35 -4.18 2.89 -13.40
C TYR A 35 -5.05 4.15 -13.36
N VAL A 36 -4.44 5.33 -13.30
CA VAL A 36 -5.16 6.61 -13.38
C VAL A 36 -5.88 6.75 -14.72
N THR A 37 -5.16 6.54 -15.83
CA THR A 37 -5.71 6.68 -17.18
C THR A 37 -6.83 5.67 -17.44
N ASN A 38 -6.55 4.40 -17.17
CA ASN A 38 -7.50 3.31 -17.40
C ASN A 38 -8.70 3.39 -16.45
N GLY A 39 -8.48 3.79 -15.20
CA GLY A 39 -9.55 4.00 -14.22
C GLY A 39 -10.51 5.10 -14.66
N ASN A 40 -9.99 6.26 -15.08
CA ASN A 40 -10.82 7.34 -15.61
C ASN A 40 -11.65 6.91 -16.82
N ASN A 41 -11.06 6.12 -17.72
CA ASN A 41 -11.81 5.59 -18.86
C ASN A 41 -12.88 4.58 -18.43
N ALA A 42 -12.57 3.73 -17.45
CA ALA A 42 -13.47 2.68 -16.99
C ALA A 42 -14.69 3.20 -16.19
N ILE A 43 -14.55 4.31 -15.46
CA ILE A 43 -15.66 4.90 -14.69
C ILE A 43 -16.60 5.77 -15.54
N LYS A 44 -16.14 6.25 -16.70
CA LYS A 44 -16.89 7.17 -17.56
C LYS A 44 -18.21 6.54 -18.02
N GLY A 45 -19.32 7.27 -17.77
CA GLY A 45 -20.66 6.81 -18.13
C GLY A 45 -21.20 5.65 -17.28
N THR A 46 -20.55 5.32 -16.17
CA THR A 46 -21.02 4.30 -15.21
C THR A 46 -21.63 4.94 -13.97
N GLU A 47 -22.28 4.10 -13.14
CA GLU A 47 -22.78 4.53 -11.81
C GLU A 47 -21.69 5.01 -10.84
N PHE A 48 -20.41 4.81 -11.18
CA PHE A 48 -19.25 5.22 -10.38
C PHE A 48 -18.75 6.63 -10.70
N GLU A 49 -19.22 7.21 -11.80
CA GLU A 49 -18.82 8.58 -12.18
C GLU A 49 -19.27 9.58 -11.10
N GLY A 50 -18.35 10.42 -10.64
CA GLY A 50 -18.60 11.43 -9.60
C GLY A 50 -18.50 10.94 -8.15
N LYS A 51 -18.44 9.64 -7.89
CA LYS A 51 -18.26 9.09 -6.54
C LYS A 51 -16.83 9.31 -6.02
N SER A 52 -16.64 9.19 -4.71
CA SER A 52 -15.32 9.15 -4.10
C SER A 52 -14.57 7.87 -4.46
N LEU A 53 -13.23 7.88 -4.39
CA LEU A 53 -12.42 6.72 -4.74
C LEU A 53 -12.76 5.50 -3.87
N GLU A 54 -12.97 5.69 -2.56
CA GLU A 54 -13.35 4.60 -1.67
C GLU A 54 -14.72 4.00 -2.00
N GLU A 55 -15.70 4.85 -2.36
CA GLU A 55 -17.01 4.37 -2.81
C GLU A 55 -16.90 3.58 -4.10
N ILE A 56 -16.02 4.02 -5.03
CA ILE A 56 -15.77 3.30 -6.29
C ILE A 56 -15.14 1.94 -5.99
N VAL A 57 -14.08 1.89 -5.15
CA VAL A 57 -13.42 0.64 -4.78
C VAL A 57 -14.41 -0.34 -4.14
N LYS A 58 -15.11 0.09 -3.10
CA LYS A 58 -16.09 -0.76 -2.38
C LYS A 58 -17.26 -1.18 -3.27
N GLY A 59 -17.79 -0.25 -4.07
CA GLY A 59 -18.97 -0.47 -4.89
C GLY A 59 -18.73 -1.32 -6.14
N SER A 60 -17.51 -1.30 -6.70
CA SER A 60 -17.17 -2.04 -7.92
C SER A 60 -16.64 -3.46 -7.66
N PHE A 61 -16.24 -3.76 -6.42
CA PHE A 61 -15.75 -5.09 -6.04
C PHE A 61 -16.79 -6.17 -6.34
N GLY A 62 -16.39 -7.21 -7.07
CA GLY A 62 -17.26 -8.30 -7.48
C GLY A 62 -18.34 -7.94 -8.53
N LYS A 63 -18.43 -6.66 -8.95
CA LYS A 63 -19.43 -6.19 -9.91
C LYS A 63 -18.83 -5.73 -11.24
N ASN A 64 -17.75 -4.97 -11.19
CA ASN A 64 -17.09 -4.42 -12.38
C ASN A 64 -15.56 -4.51 -12.22
N ALA A 65 -14.98 -5.57 -12.76
CA ALA A 65 -13.56 -5.84 -12.64
C ALA A 65 -12.68 -4.75 -13.27
N ALA A 66 -13.10 -4.15 -14.39
CA ALA A 66 -12.33 -3.10 -15.04
C ALA A 66 -12.25 -1.84 -14.19
N VAL A 67 -13.35 -1.43 -13.56
CA VAL A 67 -13.37 -0.32 -12.60
C VAL A 67 -12.58 -0.68 -11.36
N PHE A 68 -12.87 -1.83 -10.75
CA PHE A 68 -12.26 -2.25 -9.49
C PHE A 68 -10.74 -2.35 -9.58
N ASN A 69 -10.21 -3.04 -10.59
CA ASN A 69 -8.77 -3.25 -10.72
C ASN A 69 -7.99 -1.92 -10.81
N ASN A 70 -8.51 -0.95 -11.56
CA ASN A 70 -7.84 0.33 -11.71
C ASN A 70 -8.06 1.25 -10.49
N ALA A 71 -9.27 1.33 -9.97
CA ALA A 71 -9.58 2.14 -8.79
C ALA A 71 -8.90 1.59 -7.53
N GLY A 72 -8.89 0.28 -7.33
CA GLY A 72 -8.20 -0.38 -6.23
C GLY A 72 -6.70 -0.13 -6.27
N GLN A 73 -6.08 -0.33 -7.44
CA GLN A 73 -4.65 -0.04 -7.61
C GLN A 73 -4.33 1.46 -7.45
N HIS A 74 -5.19 2.34 -7.98
CA HIS A 74 -5.01 3.78 -7.76
C HIS A 74 -5.06 4.13 -6.27
N TYR A 75 -6.04 3.62 -5.53
CA TYR A 75 -6.16 3.80 -4.07
C TYR A 75 -4.91 3.30 -3.34
N ASN A 76 -4.47 2.07 -3.65
CA ASN A 76 -3.30 1.46 -3.03
C ASN A 76 -2.04 2.30 -3.23
N HIS A 77 -1.83 2.81 -4.46
CA HIS A 77 -0.64 3.59 -4.80
C HIS A 77 -0.66 5.02 -4.26
N LEU A 78 -1.85 5.65 -4.12
CA LEU A 78 -1.96 6.95 -3.44
C LEU A 78 -1.36 6.90 -2.04
N HIS A 79 -1.65 5.82 -1.30
CA HIS A 79 -1.11 5.61 0.03
C HIS A 79 0.32 5.08 0.00
N PHE A 80 0.68 4.22 -0.98
CA PHE A 80 1.99 3.60 -1.05
C PHE A 80 3.12 4.63 -1.05
N TRP A 81 2.99 5.69 -1.85
CA TRP A 81 3.99 6.76 -1.88
C TRP A 81 4.14 7.49 -0.56
N GLN A 82 3.07 7.64 0.20
CA GLN A 82 3.06 8.28 1.52
C GLN A 82 3.58 7.35 2.64
N TRP A 83 3.42 6.03 2.48
CA TRP A 83 3.98 5.04 3.41
C TRP A 83 5.49 4.92 3.32
N LEU A 84 6.11 5.49 2.29
CA LEU A 84 7.55 5.50 2.10
C LEU A 84 8.11 6.88 2.46
N LYS A 85 9.28 6.90 3.10
CA LYS A 85 10.07 8.13 3.28
C LYS A 85 11.56 7.84 3.32
N PRO A 86 12.41 8.81 2.93
CA PRO A 86 13.86 8.72 3.15
C PRO A 86 14.18 8.57 4.64
N ASN A 87 15.11 7.68 4.98
CA ASN A 87 15.49 7.37 6.36
C ASN A 87 14.29 6.97 7.25
N GLY A 88 13.34 6.28 6.67
CA GLY A 88 12.19 5.72 7.38
C GLY A 88 12.49 4.39 8.05
N GLY A 89 11.44 3.64 8.36
CA GLY A 89 11.54 2.31 8.96
C GLY A 89 12.06 2.31 10.40
N GLY A 90 12.63 1.15 10.78
CA GLY A 90 13.19 0.95 12.11
C GLY A 90 12.16 0.87 13.22
N THR A 91 12.64 0.91 14.47
CA THR A 91 11.86 0.62 15.69
C THR A 91 11.30 1.84 16.40
N LYS A 92 11.56 3.06 15.89
CA LYS A 92 11.06 4.29 16.50
C LYS A 92 9.66 4.63 15.95
N LEU A 93 8.66 4.12 16.62
CA LEU A 93 7.26 4.37 16.29
C LEU A 93 6.66 5.46 17.17
N PRO A 94 5.64 6.21 16.69
CA PRO A 94 4.80 7.05 17.56
C PRO A 94 4.17 6.24 18.69
N GLY A 95 4.18 6.78 19.93
CA GLY A 95 3.89 5.99 21.12
C GLY A 95 2.52 5.33 21.18
N ARG A 96 1.47 5.95 20.58
CA ARG A 96 0.14 5.31 20.50
C ARG A 96 0.13 4.11 19.53
N LEU A 97 0.83 4.22 18.40
CA LEU A 97 0.96 3.15 17.42
C LEU A 97 1.84 2.01 17.97
N GLU A 98 2.96 2.36 18.64
CA GLU A 98 3.83 1.39 19.31
C GLU A 98 3.04 0.54 20.30
N LYS A 99 2.28 1.21 21.20
CA LYS A 99 1.42 0.53 22.18
C LYS A 99 0.41 -0.39 21.49
N LYS A 100 -0.21 0.05 20.39
CA LYS A 100 -1.22 -0.74 19.70
C LYS A 100 -0.60 -1.95 18.98
N ILE A 101 0.58 -1.80 18.41
CA ILE A 101 1.35 -2.92 17.83
C ILE A 101 1.73 -3.93 18.91
N GLU A 102 2.10 -3.45 20.11
CA GLU A 102 2.38 -4.35 21.23
C GLU A 102 1.13 -5.14 21.65
N GLU A 103 -0.02 -4.44 21.82
CA GLU A 103 -1.27 -5.04 22.26
C GLU A 103 -1.84 -6.06 21.27
N ASP A 104 -1.88 -5.73 19.98
CA ASP A 104 -2.62 -6.51 18.97
C ASP A 104 -1.72 -7.46 18.17
N LEU A 105 -0.45 -7.11 17.96
CA LEU A 105 0.48 -7.84 17.09
C LEU A 105 1.65 -8.47 17.86
N GLY A 106 1.73 -8.26 19.18
CA GLY A 106 2.76 -8.86 20.03
C GLY A 106 4.13 -8.19 19.93
N GLY A 107 4.16 -6.89 19.60
CA GLY A 107 5.36 -6.09 19.52
C GLY A 107 5.99 -6.01 18.14
N PHE A 108 7.00 -5.11 18.02
CA PHE A 108 7.60 -4.77 16.74
C PHE A 108 8.26 -5.96 16.02
N GLU A 109 9.01 -6.80 16.73
CA GLU A 109 9.73 -7.93 16.11
C GLU A 109 8.75 -9.00 15.58
N LYS A 110 7.65 -9.23 16.31
CA LYS A 110 6.60 -10.11 15.82
C LYS A 110 5.84 -9.51 14.66
N PHE A 111 5.45 -8.24 14.74
CA PHE A 111 4.88 -7.49 13.61
C PHE A 111 5.76 -7.61 12.36
N LYS A 112 7.06 -7.31 12.48
CA LYS A 112 8.02 -7.39 11.37
C LYS A 112 8.03 -8.79 10.75
N THR A 113 8.14 -9.82 11.58
CA THR A 113 8.15 -11.22 11.14
C THR A 113 6.87 -11.58 10.39
N ASP A 114 5.72 -11.28 10.97
CA ASP A 114 4.42 -11.66 10.41
C ASP A 114 4.08 -10.85 9.15
N PHE A 115 4.44 -9.56 9.11
CA PHE A 115 4.22 -8.71 7.94
C PHE A 115 5.07 -9.14 6.74
N ILE A 116 6.36 -9.43 6.97
CA ILE A 116 7.24 -9.99 5.93
C ILE A 116 6.70 -11.35 5.47
N ALA A 117 6.30 -12.22 6.40
CA ALA A 117 5.73 -13.53 6.05
C ALA A 117 4.44 -13.40 5.23
N ALA A 118 3.58 -12.43 5.52
CA ALA A 118 2.38 -12.16 4.73
C ALA A 118 2.74 -11.75 3.29
N GLY A 119 3.70 -10.84 3.10
CA GLY A 119 4.16 -10.40 1.78
C GLY A 119 4.85 -11.51 0.97
N VAL A 120 5.71 -12.30 1.61
CA VAL A 120 6.35 -13.47 0.98
C VAL A 120 5.31 -14.52 0.60
N GLY A 121 4.35 -14.77 1.49
CA GLY A 121 3.30 -15.75 1.30
C GLY A 121 2.19 -15.34 0.34
N GLN A 122 2.19 -14.09 -0.17
CA GLN A 122 1.28 -13.69 -1.24
C GLN A 122 1.73 -14.32 -2.55
N PHE A 123 0.98 -15.33 -2.99
CA PHE A 123 1.28 -16.03 -4.24
C PHE A 123 0.98 -15.12 -5.45
N GLY A 124 1.99 -14.91 -6.30
CA GLY A 124 1.88 -14.00 -7.44
C GLY A 124 1.85 -12.52 -7.05
N SER A 125 1.08 -11.74 -7.80
CA SER A 125 0.91 -10.30 -7.59
C SER A 125 -0.08 -10.02 -6.46
N GLY A 126 0.18 -8.97 -5.71
CA GLY A 126 -0.71 -8.56 -4.62
C GLY A 126 -0.05 -7.61 -3.65
N TRP A 127 -0.60 -7.56 -2.44
CA TRP A 127 -0.22 -6.63 -1.39
C TRP A 127 -0.21 -7.32 -0.02
N ALA A 128 0.64 -6.85 0.89
CA ALA A 128 0.53 -7.15 2.31
C ALA A 128 0.13 -5.88 3.07
N TRP A 129 -0.65 -6.05 4.14
CA TRP A 129 -1.35 -4.97 4.83
C TRP A 129 -1.21 -5.06 6.34
N VAL A 130 -1.21 -3.88 6.98
CA VAL A 130 -1.70 -3.68 8.34
C VAL A 130 -2.97 -2.85 8.25
N SER A 131 -4.04 -3.31 8.84
CA SER A 131 -5.34 -2.62 8.83
C SER A 131 -5.99 -2.61 10.20
N VAL A 132 -6.88 -1.63 10.41
CA VAL A 132 -7.75 -1.55 11.57
C VAL A 132 -9.09 -2.20 11.22
N LYS A 133 -9.50 -3.18 12.01
CA LYS A 133 -10.82 -3.81 11.92
C LYS A 133 -11.40 -3.99 13.32
N ASN A 134 -12.59 -3.43 13.55
CA ASN A 134 -13.26 -3.46 14.86
C ASN A 134 -12.35 -2.99 16.00
N GLY A 135 -11.57 -1.92 15.78
CA GLY A 135 -10.66 -1.33 16.76
C GLY A 135 -9.37 -2.12 17.02
N LYS A 136 -9.08 -3.17 16.25
CA LYS A 136 -7.85 -3.98 16.37
C LYS A 136 -7.01 -3.90 15.10
N LEU A 137 -5.69 -3.99 15.28
CA LEU A 137 -4.76 -4.18 14.17
C LEU A 137 -4.77 -5.63 13.72
N GLU A 138 -4.78 -5.83 12.41
CA GLU A 138 -4.60 -7.14 11.79
C GLU A 138 -3.59 -7.07 10.64
N ILE A 139 -2.81 -8.14 10.44
CA ILE A 139 -1.95 -8.32 9.28
C ILE A 139 -2.69 -9.24 8.30
N SER A 140 -2.75 -8.80 7.04
CA SER A 140 -3.40 -9.57 5.98
C SER A 140 -2.64 -9.45 4.65
N LYS A 141 -3.07 -10.22 3.67
CA LYS A 141 -2.58 -10.12 2.28
C LYS A 141 -3.74 -10.28 1.32
N THR A 142 -3.65 -9.62 0.17
CA THR A 142 -4.68 -9.65 -0.87
C THR A 142 -4.07 -9.84 -2.25
N PRO A 143 -4.76 -10.51 -3.18
CA PRO A 143 -4.29 -10.67 -4.55
C PRO A 143 -4.51 -9.40 -5.37
N ASN A 144 -3.69 -9.20 -6.38
CA ASN A 144 -3.84 -8.18 -7.42
C ASN A 144 -4.03 -6.76 -6.86
N GLY A 145 -5.15 -6.11 -7.15
CA GLY A 145 -5.51 -4.76 -6.69
C GLY A 145 -6.44 -4.74 -5.49
N GLU A 146 -6.79 -5.89 -4.93
CA GLU A 146 -7.64 -5.95 -3.73
C GLU A 146 -6.96 -5.30 -2.54
N ASN A 147 -7.78 -4.73 -1.66
CA ASN A 147 -7.34 -4.07 -0.44
C ASN A 147 -8.36 -4.26 0.71
N PRO A 148 -7.97 -3.98 1.96
CA PRO A 148 -8.83 -4.24 3.13
C PRO A 148 -10.18 -3.52 3.13
N LEU A 149 -10.37 -2.44 2.35
CA LEU A 149 -11.65 -1.72 2.28
C LEU A 149 -12.82 -2.63 1.87
N VAL A 150 -12.56 -3.63 1.01
CA VAL A 150 -13.60 -4.53 0.51
C VAL A 150 -14.04 -5.55 1.56
N SER A 151 -13.26 -5.74 2.63
CA SER A 151 -13.58 -6.60 3.78
C SER A 151 -14.00 -5.83 5.02
N GLY A 152 -14.21 -4.50 4.89
CA GLY A 152 -14.63 -3.63 5.99
C GLY A 152 -13.52 -3.29 6.97
N ALA A 153 -12.26 -3.40 6.57
CA ALA A 153 -11.11 -2.96 7.34
C ALA A 153 -10.48 -1.70 6.73
N THR A 154 -9.87 -0.85 7.54
CA THR A 154 -9.19 0.37 7.09
C THR A 154 -7.69 0.13 7.02
N PRO A 155 -7.06 0.13 5.83
CA PRO A 155 -5.62 -0.04 5.72
C PRO A 155 -4.88 1.17 6.28
N ILE A 156 -3.87 0.92 7.12
CA ILE A 156 -2.99 1.96 7.67
C ILE A 156 -1.55 1.83 7.18
N LEU A 157 -1.16 0.64 6.71
CA LEU A 157 0.11 0.36 6.06
C LEU A 157 -0.10 -0.71 4.99
N GLY A 158 0.53 -0.54 3.84
CA GLY A 158 0.55 -1.53 2.78
C GLY A 158 1.90 -1.59 2.09
N VAL A 159 2.25 -2.75 1.55
CA VAL A 159 3.41 -2.93 0.69
C VAL A 159 3.02 -3.68 -0.57
N ASP A 160 3.42 -3.13 -1.71
CA ASP A 160 3.22 -3.74 -3.02
C ASP A 160 4.18 -4.91 -3.21
N VAL A 161 3.66 -6.10 -3.49
CA VAL A 161 4.46 -7.30 -3.81
C VAL A 161 4.26 -7.80 -5.24
N TRP A 162 3.73 -6.95 -6.12
CA TRP A 162 3.86 -7.13 -7.56
C TRP A 162 5.35 -7.09 -7.92
N GLU A 163 5.78 -7.91 -8.86
CA GLU A 163 7.20 -7.96 -9.25
C GLU A 163 7.72 -6.60 -9.76
N HIS A 164 6.89 -5.81 -10.43
CA HIS A 164 7.28 -4.48 -10.90
C HIS A 164 7.71 -3.53 -9.77
N SER A 165 7.29 -3.77 -8.53
CA SER A 165 7.64 -2.91 -7.39
C SER A 165 9.05 -3.17 -6.86
N TYR A 166 9.65 -4.33 -7.14
CA TYR A 166 10.96 -4.70 -6.56
C TYR A 166 11.93 -5.41 -7.53
N TYR A 167 11.48 -5.89 -8.69
CA TYR A 167 12.30 -6.78 -9.52
C TYR A 167 13.55 -6.10 -10.07
N ILE A 168 13.53 -4.81 -10.37
CA ILE A 168 14.68 -4.04 -10.84
C ILE A 168 15.81 -4.10 -9.81
N ASP A 169 15.51 -3.87 -8.52
CA ASP A 169 16.49 -3.77 -7.45
C ASP A 169 16.82 -5.12 -6.80
N TYR A 170 15.84 -5.99 -6.68
CA TYR A 170 15.96 -7.23 -5.89
C TYR A 170 15.83 -8.51 -6.72
N ARG A 171 15.42 -8.44 -7.98
CA ARG A 171 15.10 -9.62 -8.80
C ARG A 171 14.05 -10.49 -8.07
N ASN A 172 14.28 -11.78 -7.97
CA ASN A 172 13.38 -12.73 -7.27
C ASN A 172 13.47 -12.70 -5.73
N ARG A 173 14.25 -11.77 -5.16
CA ARG A 173 14.49 -11.70 -3.71
C ARG A 173 13.44 -10.85 -2.98
N ARG A 174 12.14 -11.21 -3.13
CA ARG A 174 11.04 -10.53 -2.44
C ARG A 174 11.25 -10.42 -0.91
N PRO A 175 11.78 -11.44 -0.20
CA PRO A 175 12.07 -11.31 1.23
C PRO A 175 13.03 -10.16 1.57
N ASP A 176 14.06 -9.92 0.75
CA ASP A 176 15.04 -8.85 0.97
C ASP A 176 14.41 -7.48 0.75
N TYR A 177 13.55 -7.34 -0.27
CA TYR A 177 12.76 -6.13 -0.51
C TYR A 177 11.85 -5.80 0.68
N LEU A 178 11.10 -6.79 1.17
CA LEU A 178 10.20 -6.60 2.31
C LEU A 178 10.95 -6.26 3.59
N LYS A 179 12.11 -6.87 3.81
CA LYS A 179 13.00 -6.53 4.93
C LYS A 179 13.49 -5.09 4.81
N ALA A 180 13.98 -4.70 3.63
CA ALA A 180 14.45 -3.33 3.39
C ALA A 180 13.32 -2.30 3.59
N PHE A 181 12.10 -2.60 3.13
CA PHE A 181 10.93 -1.77 3.33
C PHE A 181 10.66 -1.52 4.82
N VAL A 182 10.56 -2.58 5.64
CA VAL A 182 10.24 -2.46 7.06
C VAL A 182 11.37 -1.75 7.83
N GLU A 183 12.61 -2.07 7.52
CA GLU A 183 13.76 -1.57 8.27
C GLU A 183 14.16 -0.14 7.92
N ASN A 184 13.85 0.34 6.68
CA ASN A 184 14.46 1.56 6.17
C ASN A 184 13.51 2.53 5.46
N LEU A 185 12.28 2.14 5.12
CA LEU A 185 11.44 2.95 4.25
C LEU A 185 10.11 3.38 4.87
N ILE A 186 9.56 2.66 5.85
CA ILE A 186 8.23 2.97 6.38
C ILE A 186 8.17 4.38 6.99
N ASN A 187 7.21 5.16 6.54
CA ASN A 187 6.85 6.44 7.11
C ASN A 187 5.89 6.25 8.30
N TRP A 188 6.44 5.96 9.49
CA TRP A 188 5.64 5.69 10.68
C TRP A 188 4.75 6.85 11.10
N ASP A 189 5.12 8.10 10.78
CA ASP A 189 4.28 9.27 11.08
C ASP A 189 2.97 9.22 10.28
N TYR A 190 3.05 8.84 8.99
CA TYR A 190 1.87 8.68 8.16
C TYR A 190 1.02 7.47 8.57
N VAL A 191 1.66 6.37 8.96
CA VAL A 191 0.93 5.19 9.50
C VAL A 191 0.17 5.56 10.77
N ASP A 192 0.78 6.33 11.68
CA ASP A 192 0.13 6.81 12.90
C ASP A 192 -1.02 7.80 12.61
N GLU A 193 -0.86 8.68 11.61
CA GLU A 193 -1.93 9.56 11.16
C GLU A 193 -3.16 8.76 10.70
N LEU A 194 -2.93 7.75 9.83
CA LEU A 194 -4.00 6.88 9.34
C LEU A 194 -4.64 6.06 10.47
N TYR A 195 -3.82 5.54 11.39
CA TYR A 195 -4.34 4.86 12.58
C TYR A 195 -5.27 5.76 13.38
N GLY A 196 -4.87 7.02 13.62
CA GLY A 196 -5.72 7.98 14.35
C GLY A 196 -7.01 8.36 13.65
N LYS A 197 -7.11 8.19 12.33
CA LYS A 197 -8.35 8.40 11.56
C LYS A 197 -9.25 7.16 11.52
N ALA A 198 -8.68 5.99 11.80
CA ALA A 198 -9.37 4.70 11.70
C ALA A 198 -10.00 4.23 13.02
N VAL A 199 -9.71 4.92 14.13
CA VAL A 199 -10.20 4.61 15.49
C VAL A 199 -11.10 5.69 16.07
#